data_fbb5929a7d115213d303e86e86729052
#
_entry.id   fbb5929a7d115213d303e86e86729052
#
_cell.length_a   1.000
_cell.length_b   1.000
_cell.length_c   1.000
_cell.angle_alpha   90.00
_cell.angle_beta   90.00
_cell.angle_gamma   90.00
#
_symmetry.space_group_name_H-M   'P 1'
#
loop_
_entity.id
_entity.type
_entity.pdbx_description
1 polymer ?
#
loop_
_entity_poly.entity_id
_entity_poly.type
_entity_poly.pdbx_seq_one_letter_code
_entity_poly.pdbx_strand_id
1 'polypeptide(L)'
;DIFIGKGHFTDTIAQMSERDASNMHEVIGTLFRAMNTPDYERAAVGIPRWAAEFPYVNGALFSGTEEVPRFSRIARSYLLHVGNLDWTRINPDIFGSMIQAIAEDEERGELGMHYTSVPNILKVLNPLFLDELRSKLEDAGENPRALLNLRKRIARIR
;
A
#
# COMPACT_ATOMS: atom_id res chain seq x y z
N ASP A 1 -5.69 -4.53 -1.76
CA ASP A 1 -6.59 -3.86 -2.71
C ASP A 1 -6.18 -2.41 -3.03
N ILE A 2 -5.49 -1.70 -2.15
CA ILE A 2 -5.05 -0.31 -2.42
C ILE A 2 -4.09 -0.25 -3.62
N PHE A 3 -3.19 -1.23 -3.76
CA PHE A 3 -2.13 -1.24 -4.78
C PHE A 3 -2.42 -2.10 -6.00
N ILE A 4 -3.35 -3.05 -5.91
CA ILE A 4 -3.61 -4.06 -6.94
C ILE A 4 -5.03 -3.99 -7.52
N GLY A 5 -5.81 -2.99 -7.14
CA GLY A 5 -7.19 -2.83 -7.57
C GLY A 5 -8.21 -3.45 -6.60
N LYS A 6 -9.38 -2.84 -6.59
CA LYS A 6 -10.46 -3.21 -5.68
C LYS A 6 -10.89 -4.67 -5.91
N GLY A 7 -10.91 -5.44 -4.85
CA GLY A 7 -11.41 -6.81 -4.84
C GLY A 7 -10.40 -7.87 -5.27
N HIS A 8 -9.32 -7.53 -5.98
CA HIS A 8 -8.42 -8.53 -6.54
C HIS A 8 -7.81 -9.46 -5.46
N PHE A 9 -7.32 -8.91 -4.36
CA PHE A 9 -6.80 -9.69 -3.24
C PHE A 9 -7.90 -10.51 -2.55
N THR A 10 -9.02 -9.88 -2.24
CA THR A 10 -10.13 -10.51 -1.51
C THR A 10 -10.78 -11.61 -2.32
N ASP A 11 -11.03 -11.38 -3.62
CA ASP A 11 -11.63 -12.36 -4.52
C ASP A 11 -10.70 -13.57 -4.72
N THR A 12 -9.38 -13.33 -4.87
CA THR A 12 -8.40 -14.41 -4.95
C THR A 12 -8.40 -15.28 -3.69
N ILE A 13 -8.37 -14.66 -2.50
CA ILE A 13 -8.44 -15.43 -1.25
C ILE A 13 -9.77 -16.18 -1.15
N ALA A 14 -10.89 -15.55 -1.50
CA ALA A 14 -12.19 -16.19 -1.44
C ALA A 14 -12.30 -17.42 -2.35
N GLN A 15 -11.70 -17.35 -3.55
CA GLN A 15 -11.71 -18.42 -4.54
C GLN A 15 -10.72 -19.56 -4.21
N MET A 16 -9.52 -19.21 -3.71
CA MET A 16 -8.44 -20.17 -3.49
C MET A 16 -8.48 -20.81 -2.10
N SER A 17 -9.14 -20.20 -1.12
CA SER A 17 -9.23 -20.75 0.22
C SER A 17 -10.51 -21.55 0.45
N GLU A 18 -10.36 -22.69 1.13
CA GLU A 18 -11.50 -23.49 1.57
C GLU A 18 -12.42 -22.71 2.53
N ARG A 19 -13.71 -23.06 2.53
CA ARG A 19 -14.71 -22.36 3.35
C ARG A 19 -14.47 -22.50 4.87
N ASP A 20 -13.82 -23.58 5.29
CA ASP A 20 -13.42 -23.83 6.65
C ASP A 20 -12.10 -23.18 7.04
N ALA A 21 -11.43 -22.52 6.09
CA ALA A 21 -10.12 -21.88 6.20
C ALA A 21 -8.93 -22.83 6.40
N SER A 22 -9.10 -24.15 6.16
CA SER A 22 -8.06 -25.16 6.39
C SER A 22 -6.77 -24.88 5.63
N ASN A 23 -6.85 -24.39 4.39
CA ASN A 23 -5.70 -24.05 3.53
C ASN A 23 -5.40 -22.55 3.43
N MET A 24 -6.09 -21.70 4.19
CA MET A 24 -5.98 -20.25 4.03
C MET A 24 -4.56 -19.72 4.32
N HIS A 25 -3.86 -20.31 5.27
CA HIS A 25 -2.47 -19.97 5.57
C HIS A 25 -1.53 -20.26 4.38
N GLU A 26 -1.76 -21.34 3.64
CA GLU A 26 -1.00 -21.68 2.44
C GLU A 26 -1.27 -20.70 1.29
N VAL A 27 -2.54 -20.30 1.11
CA VAL A 27 -2.95 -19.33 0.09
C VAL A 27 -2.29 -17.98 0.37
N ILE A 28 -2.36 -17.46 1.60
CA ILE A 28 -1.75 -16.18 1.98
C ILE A 28 -0.21 -16.26 1.89
N GLY A 29 0.40 -17.34 2.38
CA GLY A 29 1.84 -17.54 2.27
C GLY A 29 2.32 -17.56 0.82
N THR A 30 1.54 -18.21 -0.06
CA THR A 30 1.84 -18.23 -1.51
C THR A 30 1.74 -16.83 -2.12
N LEU A 31 0.76 -16.02 -1.74
CA LEU A 31 0.65 -14.63 -2.19
C LEU A 31 1.84 -13.78 -1.70
N PHE A 32 2.22 -13.89 -0.44
CA PHE A 32 3.37 -13.15 0.10
C PHE A 32 4.67 -13.56 -0.58
N ARG A 33 4.86 -14.86 -0.82
CA ARG A 33 6.02 -15.37 -1.57
C ARG A 33 6.02 -14.83 -3.01
N ALA A 34 4.87 -14.79 -3.69
CA ALA A 34 4.77 -14.21 -5.02
C ALA A 34 5.11 -12.72 -5.04
N MET A 35 4.61 -11.96 -4.05
CA MET A 35 4.90 -10.53 -3.92
C MET A 35 6.35 -10.23 -3.51
N ASN A 36 7.04 -11.18 -2.90
CA ASN A 36 8.46 -11.09 -2.55
C ASN A 36 9.41 -11.58 -3.66
N THR A 37 8.88 -12.23 -4.71
CA THR A 37 9.66 -12.84 -5.79
C THR A 37 9.57 -12.00 -7.06
N PRO A 38 10.71 -11.53 -7.63
CA PRO A 38 10.73 -10.85 -8.91
C PRO A 38 10.10 -11.69 -10.03
N ASP A 39 9.43 -11.04 -10.97
CA ASP A 39 8.64 -11.69 -12.01
C ASP A 39 9.45 -12.73 -12.82
N TYR A 40 10.71 -12.43 -13.10
CA TYR A 40 11.60 -13.31 -13.88
C TYR A 40 12.06 -14.57 -13.11
N GLU A 41 11.92 -14.61 -11.78
CA GLU A 41 12.28 -15.74 -10.94
C GLU A 41 11.07 -16.64 -10.60
N ARG A 42 9.84 -16.14 -10.75
CA ARG A 42 8.61 -16.81 -10.31
C ARG A 42 8.43 -18.20 -10.88
N ALA A 43 8.78 -18.40 -12.15
CA ALA A 43 8.68 -19.69 -12.80
C ALA A 43 9.67 -20.72 -12.20
N ALA A 44 10.88 -20.28 -11.85
CA ALA A 44 11.92 -21.14 -11.28
C ALA A 44 11.57 -21.59 -9.85
N VAL A 45 10.94 -20.72 -9.06
CA VAL A 45 10.54 -21.03 -7.66
C VAL A 45 9.13 -21.62 -7.55
N GLY A 46 8.47 -21.90 -8.68
CA GLY A 46 7.18 -22.59 -8.71
C GLY A 46 6.00 -21.76 -8.19
N ILE A 47 6.00 -20.45 -8.40
CA ILE A 47 4.84 -19.60 -8.07
C ILE A 47 3.67 -19.98 -8.99
N PRO A 48 2.50 -20.34 -8.44
CA PRO A 48 1.33 -20.71 -9.25
C PRO A 48 0.81 -19.51 -10.03
N ARG A 49 0.20 -19.76 -11.20
CA ARG A 49 -0.27 -18.70 -12.11
C ARG A 49 -1.21 -17.69 -11.45
N TRP A 50 -2.12 -18.17 -10.61
CA TRP A 50 -3.07 -17.27 -9.90
C TRP A 50 -2.40 -16.32 -8.92
N ALA A 51 -1.24 -16.68 -8.34
CA ALA A 51 -0.47 -15.79 -7.47
C ALA A 51 0.53 -14.92 -8.25
N ALA A 52 0.93 -15.37 -9.45
CA ALA A 52 1.85 -14.62 -10.30
C ALA A 52 1.27 -13.32 -10.88
N GLU A 53 -0.03 -13.12 -10.79
CA GLU A 53 -0.70 -11.87 -11.19
C GLU A 53 -0.49 -10.73 -10.18
N PHE A 54 -0.04 -11.06 -8.97
CA PHE A 54 0.23 -10.04 -7.95
C PHE A 54 1.56 -9.32 -8.22
N PRO A 55 1.64 -8.00 -7.98
CA PRO A 55 2.85 -7.24 -8.27
C PRO A 55 4.01 -7.64 -7.36
N TYR A 56 5.23 -7.57 -7.88
CA TYR A 56 6.42 -7.66 -7.06
C TYR A 56 6.56 -6.40 -6.20
N VAL A 57 6.71 -6.57 -4.89
CA VAL A 57 6.91 -5.49 -3.93
C VAL A 57 8.36 -5.52 -3.46
N ASN A 58 9.18 -4.66 -4.08
CA ASN A 58 10.59 -4.54 -3.71
C ASN A 58 10.74 -3.96 -2.29
N GLY A 59 11.44 -4.66 -1.42
CA GLY A 59 11.71 -4.22 -0.05
C GLY A 59 11.55 -5.34 0.98
N ALA A 60 11.60 -4.97 2.26
CA ALA A 60 11.57 -5.92 3.36
C ALA A 60 10.16 -6.33 3.82
N LEU A 61 9.09 -5.78 3.23
CA LEU A 61 7.72 -5.99 3.72
C LEU A 61 7.31 -7.47 3.75
N PHE A 62 7.72 -8.24 2.73
CA PHE A 62 7.39 -9.67 2.60
C PHE A 62 8.61 -10.58 2.75
N SER A 63 9.79 -10.06 3.16
CA SER A 63 11.03 -10.81 3.30
C SER A 63 11.21 -11.53 4.64
N GLY A 64 10.23 -11.41 5.53
CA GLY A 64 10.23 -12.07 6.83
C GLY A 64 9.99 -13.58 6.77
N THR A 65 9.75 -14.19 7.92
CA THR A 65 9.39 -15.61 8.02
C THR A 65 8.08 -15.86 7.28
N GLU A 66 8.07 -16.89 6.43
CA GLU A 66 6.89 -17.30 5.65
C GLU A 66 5.81 -17.98 6.51
N GLU A 67 5.94 -17.94 7.84
CA GLU A 67 5.00 -18.56 8.76
C GLU A 67 3.71 -17.72 8.85
N VAL A 68 2.76 -18.08 8.03
CA VAL A 68 1.40 -17.54 8.13
C VAL A 68 0.62 -18.35 9.16
N PRO A 69 0.00 -17.70 10.17
CA PRO A 69 -0.77 -18.42 11.19
C PRO A 69 -1.99 -19.13 10.58
N ARG A 70 -2.40 -20.22 11.20
CA ARG A 70 -3.61 -20.93 10.78
C ARG A 70 -4.84 -20.09 11.10
N PHE A 71 -5.75 -20.01 10.14
CA PHE A 71 -6.98 -19.24 10.26
C PHE A 71 -8.13 -20.15 10.70
N SER A 72 -8.99 -19.62 11.54
CA SER A 72 -10.31 -20.20 11.78
C SER A 72 -11.30 -19.72 10.69
N ARG A 73 -12.43 -20.43 10.56
CA ARG A 73 -13.53 -20.01 9.68
C ARG A 73 -14.00 -18.58 9.97
N ILE A 74 -14.04 -18.20 11.24
CA ILE A 74 -14.44 -16.86 11.66
C ILE A 74 -13.40 -15.83 11.22
N ALA A 75 -12.10 -16.12 11.45
CA ALA A 75 -11.02 -15.23 11.04
C ALA A 75 -11.00 -15.00 9.51
N ARG A 76 -11.23 -16.08 8.73
CA ARG A 76 -11.41 -15.97 7.27
C ARG A 76 -12.55 -15.01 6.90
N SER A 77 -13.70 -15.17 7.56
CA SER A 77 -14.87 -14.30 7.32
C SER A 77 -14.56 -12.83 7.61
N TYR A 78 -13.86 -12.55 8.71
CA TYR A 78 -13.44 -11.18 9.04
C TYR A 78 -12.44 -10.63 8.03
N LEU A 79 -11.45 -11.42 7.61
CA LEU A 79 -10.47 -10.95 6.60
C LEU A 79 -11.16 -10.57 5.29
N LEU A 80 -12.06 -11.43 4.80
CA LEU A 80 -12.83 -11.15 3.58
C LEU A 80 -13.74 -9.93 3.74
N HIS A 81 -14.38 -9.78 4.89
CA HIS A 81 -15.21 -8.61 5.19
C HIS A 81 -14.38 -7.32 5.18
N VAL A 82 -13.27 -7.31 5.91
CA VAL A 82 -12.35 -6.16 5.99
C VAL A 82 -11.76 -5.83 4.62
N GLY A 83 -11.36 -6.84 3.84
CA GLY A 83 -10.82 -6.63 2.50
C GLY A 83 -11.82 -6.03 1.51
N ASN A 84 -13.13 -6.26 1.71
CA ASN A 84 -14.18 -5.69 0.88
C ASN A 84 -14.59 -4.26 1.25
N LEU A 85 -14.04 -3.68 2.32
CA LEU A 85 -14.29 -2.28 2.65
C LEU A 85 -13.64 -1.34 1.64
N ASP A 86 -14.16 -0.12 1.54
CA ASP A 86 -13.60 0.90 0.67
C ASP A 86 -12.39 1.60 1.34
N TRP A 87 -11.22 1.01 1.17
CA TRP A 87 -9.95 1.52 1.71
C TRP A 87 -9.44 2.78 1.02
N THR A 88 -10.01 3.17 -0.13
CA THR A 88 -9.63 4.41 -0.83
C THR A 88 -10.05 5.66 -0.07
N ARG A 89 -11.01 5.53 0.84
CA ARG A 89 -11.53 6.62 1.67
C ARG A 89 -10.78 6.83 2.98
N ILE A 90 -9.84 5.95 3.30
CA ILE A 90 -9.06 6.08 4.54
C ILE A 90 -7.96 7.13 4.32
N ASN A 91 -7.90 8.08 5.25
CA ASN A 91 -6.78 9.01 5.28
C ASN A 91 -5.48 8.24 5.58
N PRO A 92 -4.45 8.30 4.69
CA PRO A 92 -3.16 7.65 4.91
C PRO A 92 -2.49 8.02 6.24
N ASP A 93 -2.79 9.19 6.80
CA ASP A 93 -2.28 9.65 8.09
C ASP A 93 -2.59 8.70 9.25
N ILE A 94 -3.69 7.95 9.15
CA ILE A 94 -4.09 6.97 10.17
C ILE A 94 -3.03 5.88 10.31
N PHE A 95 -2.45 5.41 9.21
CA PHE A 95 -1.43 4.36 9.25
C PHE A 95 -0.17 4.83 9.98
N GLY A 96 0.31 6.03 9.70
CA GLY A 96 1.45 6.63 10.40
C GLY A 96 1.19 6.78 11.90
N SER A 97 0.01 7.26 12.26
CA SER A 97 -0.40 7.41 13.66
C SER A 97 -0.56 6.07 14.38
N MET A 98 -1.08 5.04 13.71
CA MET A 98 -1.21 3.68 14.27
C MET A 98 0.15 3.04 14.52
N ILE A 99 1.08 3.12 13.56
CA ILE A 99 2.43 2.59 13.71
C ILE A 99 3.11 3.28 14.89
N GLN A 100 3.00 4.59 15.00
CA GLN A 100 3.57 5.36 16.10
C GLN A 100 2.94 5.03 17.46
N ALA A 101 1.66 4.65 17.50
CA ALA A 101 0.98 4.26 18.74
C ALA A 101 1.35 2.85 19.22
N ILE A 102 1.79 1.98 18.31
CA ILE A 102 2.16 0.58 18.63
C ILE A 102 3.65 0.46 18.98
N ALA A 103 4.51 1.25 18.35
CA ALA A 103 5.93 1.24 18.61
C ALA A 103 6.24 1.77 20.02
N GLU A 104 7.11 1.07 20.76
CA GLU A 104 7.57 1.52 22.07
C GLU A 104 8.38 2.81 21.96
N ASP A 105 8.40 3.62 23.03
CA ASP A 105 9.04 4.93 23.02
C ASP A 105 10.54 4.87 22.71
N GLU A 106 11.22 3.84 23.17
CA GLU A 106 12.64 3.60 22.90
C GLU A 106 12.90 3.26 21.43
N GLU A 107 12.11 2.36 20.86
CA GLU A 107 12.19 2.00 19.42
C GLU A 107 11.88 3.18 18.51
N ARG A 108 10.92 4.05 18.89
CA ARG A 108 10.62 5.27 18.15
C ARG A 108 11.79 6.24 18.07
N GLY A 109 12.53 6.37 19.18
CA GLY A 109 13.70 7.22 19.27
C GLY A 109 14.87 6.70 18.43
N GLU A 110 15.18 5.41 18.53
CA GLU A 110 16.30 4.77 17.81
C GLU A 110 16.06 4.67 16.30
N LEU A 111 14.85 4.37 15.87
CA LEU A 111 14.50 4.20 14.45
C LEU A 111 14.05 5.50 13.78
N GLY A 112 13.98 6.62 14.53
CA GLY A 112 13.49 7.89 14.00
C GLY A 112 12.03 7.84 13.53
N MET A 113 11.21 6.95 14.09
CA MET A 113 9.81 6.73 13.71
C MET A 113 8.90 7.85 14.23
N HIS A 114 9.19 9.08 13.79
CA HIS A 114 8.35 10.24 14.07
C HIS A 114 7.45 10.52 12.86
N TYR A 115 6.18 10.20 13.01
CA TYR A 115 5.20 10.56 11.99
C TYR A 115 4.92 12.07 12.04
N THR A 116 5.20 12.75 10.95
CA THR A 116 4.87 14.18 10.81
C THR A 116 3.50 14.31 10.17
N SER A 117 2.55 14.88 10.89
CA SER A 117 1.18 15.06 10.38
C SER A 117 1.14 15.94 9.12
N VAL A 118 0.21 15.65 8.20
CA VAL A 118 0.02 16.43 6.96
C VAL A 118 -0.10 17.93 7.21
N PRO A 119 -0.82 18.44 8.24
CA PRO A 119 -0.84 19.87 8.53
C PRO A 119 0.55 20.46 8.80
N ASN A 120 1.43 19.72 9.49
CA ASN A 120 2.78 20.20 9.74
C ASN A 120 3.68 20.12 8.49
N ILE A 121 3.52 19.09 7.66
CA ILE A 121 4.16 19.01 6.36
C ILE A 121 3.75 20.20 5.48
N LEU A 122 2.46 20.51 5.42
CA LEU A 122 1.94 21.62 4.62
C LEU A 122 2.39 23.00 5.11
N LYS A 123 2.64 23.19 6.42
CA LYS A 123 3.25 24.43 6.92
C LYS A 123 4.61 24.72 6.30
N VAL A 124 5.36 23.69 5.96
CA VAL A 124 6.66 23.81 5.27
C VAL A 124 6.48 23.88 3.76
N LEU A 125 5.68 23.00 3.17
CA LEU A 125 5.55 22.91 1.72
C LEU A 125 4.77 24.07 1.09
N ASN A 126 3.77 24.61 1.79
CA ASN A 126 2.98 25.71 1.27
C ASN A 126 3.86 26.92 0.91
N PRO A 127 4.62 27.52 1.83
CA PRO A 127 5.44 28.69 1.50
C PRO A 127 6.63 28.36 0.59
N LEU A 128 7.12 27.10 0.57
CA LEU A 128 8.23 26.72 -0.27
C LEU A 128 7.89 26.71 -1.78
N PHE A 129 6.74 26.14 -2.15
CA PHE A 129 6.39 26.03 -3.57
C PHE A 129 4.89 25.80 -3.84
N LEU A 130 4.09 25.29 -2.90
CA LEU A 130 2.69 24.94 -3.18
C LEU A 130 1.83 26.18 -3.43
N ASP A 131 2.02 27.25 -2.68
CA ASP A 131 1.25 28.49 -2.84
C ASP A 131 1.54 29.14 -4.20
N GLU A 132 2.80 29.14 -4.62
CA GLU A 132 3.19 29.59 -5.97
C GLU A 132 2.58 28.72 -7.08
N LEU A 133 2.57 27.40 -6.90
CA LEU A 133 1.98 26.48 -7.86
C LEU A 133 0.46 26.65 -7.97
N ARG A 134 -0.22 26.85 -6.83
CA ARG A 134 -1.67 27.10 -6.81
C ARG A 134 -2.02 28.40 -7.53
N SER A 135 -1.31 29.50 -7.22
CA SER A 135 -1.52 30.77 -7.92
C SER A 135 -1.33 30.63 -9.43
N LYS A 136 -0.28 29.94 -9.86
CA LYS A 136 -0.03 29.67 -11.29
C LYS A 136 -1.10 28.79 -11.94
N LEU A 137 -1.70 27.87 -11.19
CA LEU A 137 -2.79 27.05 -11.67
C LEU A 137 -4.06 27.88 -11.88
N GLU A 138 -4.36 28.77 -10.93
CA GLU A 138 -5.47 29.71 -11.02
C GLU A 138 -5.28 30.67 -12.21
N ASP A 139 -4.10 31.27 -12.37
CA ASP A 139 -3.75 32.13 -13.49
C ASP A 139 -3.81 31.42 -14.85
N ALA A 140 -3.47 30.13 -14.89
CA ALA A 140 -3.50 29.34 -16.11
C ALA A 140 -4.93 29.06 -16.60
N GLY A 141 -5.91 28.99 -15.67
CA GLY A 141 -7.29 28.69 -16.01
C GLY A 141 -7.41 27.46 -16.91
N GLU A 142 -8.09 27.60 -18.06
CA GLU A 142 -8.26 26.54 -19.04
C GLU A 142 -7.22 26.60 -20.19
N ASN A 143 -6.15 27.40 -20.09
CA ASN A 143 -5.16 27.53 -21.14
C ASN A 143 -4.28 26.26 -21.24
N PRO A 144 -4.36 25.46 -22.34
CA PRO A 144 -3.67 24.17 -22.43
C PRO A 144 -2.14 24.29 -22.40
N ARG A 145 -1.59 25.39 -22.95
CA ARG A 145 -0.13 25.61 -22.96
C ARG A 145 0.40 25.96 -21.57
N ALA A 146 -0.33 26.79 -20.82
CA ALA A 146 0.04 27.14 -19.46
C ALA A 146 -0.03 25.92 -18.55
N LEU A 147 -1.08 25.13 -18.65
CA LEU A 147 -1.24 23.87 -17.89
C LEU A 147 -0.15 22.84 -18.20
N LEU A 148 0.23 22.70 -19.49
CA LEU A 148 1.33 21.82 -19.89
C LEU A 148 2.68 22.25 -19.30
N ASN A 149 2.95 23.55 -19.28
CA ASN A 149 4.17 24.09 -18.69
C ASN A 149 4.21 23.88 -17.17
N LEU A 150 3.07 24.10 -16.49
CA LEU A 150 2.95 23.86 -15.07
C LEU A 150 3.17 22.37 -14.73
N ARG A 151 2.59 21.45 -15.50
CA ARG A 151 2.80 20.01 -15.35
C ARG A 151 4.29 19.63 -15.50
N LYS A 152 4.98 20.19 -16.50
CA LYS A 152 6.43 19.97 -16.70
C LYS A 152 7.25 20.49 -15.52
N ARG A 153 6.86 21.61 -14.92
CA ARG A 153 7.53 22.17 -13.73
C ARG A 153 7.34 21.24 -12.51
N ILE A 154 6.11 20.79 -12.25
CA ILE A 154 5.81 19.86 -11.15
C ILE A 154 6.61 18.55 -11.30
N ALA A 155 6.71 18.02 -12.51
CA ALA A 155 7.48 16.80 -12.78
C ALA A 155 9.00 16.94 -12.52
N ARG A 156 9.53 18.16 -12.38
CA ARG A 156 10.94 18.42 -12.03
C ARG A 156 11.18 18.59 -10.53
N ILE A 157 10.12 18.69 -9.73
CA ILE A 157 10.19 18.71 -8.27
C ILE A 157 10.26 17.23 -7.82
N ARG A 158 11.49 16.71 -7.80
CA ARG A 158 11.77 15.33 -7.35
C ARG A 158 12.76 15.37 -6.19
#